data_e50403934885a2991410e2d4679337f1
#
_entry.id   e50403934885a2991410e2d4679337f1
#
_cell.length_a   1.000
_cell.length_b   1.000
_cell.length_c   1.000
_cell.angle_alpha   90.00
_cell.angle_beta   90.00
_cell.angle_gamma   90.00
#
_symmetry.space_group_name_H-M   'P 1'
#
loop_
_entity.id
_entity.type
_entity.pdbx_description
1 polymer ?
#
loop_
_entity_poly.entity_id
_entity_poly.type
_entity_poly.pdbx_seq_one_letter_code
_entity_poly.pdbx_strand_id
1 'polypeptide(L)'
;IYNIRPEDVTPRLRSSAKAINFGIMYGKGAYSLSKDIGVSVKEAETFLQTYLATFPNIDGYMEKTIADARQCGYVSTLFGRRRALPELNSNNHNIRASGERMARNTPIQGTAADVIKLAMVRVWKRLQDEKMESRLILTVHDELIVEAPEAEAEKAAQILREEMAVSYTHLRA
;
A
#
# COMPACT_ATOMS: atom_id res chain seq x y z
N ILE A 1 19.22 -0.20 6.01
CA ILE A 1 19.31 1.27 6.17
C ILE A 1 20.34 1.64 7.24
N TYR A 2 20.21 1.12 8.46
CA TYR A 2 21.07 1.49 9.60
C TYR A 2 22.19 0.49 9.89
N ASN A 3 22.21 -0.66 9.27
CA ASN A 3 23.18 -1.75 9.47
C ASN A 3 23.43 -2.10 10.95
N ILE A 4 22.35 -2.22 11.72
CA ILE A 4 22.34 -2.56 13.14
C ILE A 4 21.61 -3.89 13.38
N ARG A 5 21.85 -4.54 14.52
CA ARG A 5 21.17 -5.78 14.87
C ARG A 5 19.69 -5.53 15.18
N PRO A 6 18.78 -6.49 14.94
CA PRO A 6 17.35 -6.32 15.22
C PRO A 6 17.02 -5.93 16.66
N GLU A 7 17.78 -6.43 17.64
CA GLU A 7 17.62 -6.13 19.07
C GLU A 7 18.00 -4.69 19.44
N ASP A 8 18.84 -4.02 18.62
CA ASP A 8 19.27 -2.65 18.83
C ASP A 8 18.33 -1.61 18.18
N VAL A 9 17.24 -2.09 17.53
CA VAL A 9 16.27 -1.22 16.85
C VAL A 9 15.37 -0.52 17.86
N THR A 10 15.62 0.74 18.11
CA THR A 10 14.77 1.60 18.94
C THR A 10 13.45 1.96 18.22
N PRO A 11 12.37 2.32 18.96
CA PRO A 11 11.13 2.81 18.35
C PRO A 11 11.35 4.00 17.39
N ARG A 12 12.29 4.88 17.70
CA ARG A 12 12.65 6.02 16.85
C ARG A 12 13.29 5.56 15.54
N LEU A 13 14.25 4.65 15.58
CA LEU A 13 14.91 4.10 14.39
C LEU A 13 13.90 3.35 13.50
N ARG A 14 12.98 2.59 14.12
CA ARG A 14 11.90 1.91 13.40
C ARG A 14 10.97 2.91 12.70
N SER A 15 10.59 4.00 13.39
CA SER A 15 9.75 5.06 12.81
C SER A 15 10.46 5.75 11.64
N SER A 16 11.75 6.07 11.80
CA SER A 16 12.56 6.68 10.74
C SER A 16 12.72 5.73 9.53
N ALA A 17 13.00 4.45 9.76
CA ALA A 17 13.10 3.46 8.69
C ALA A 17 11.76 3.31 7.92
N LYS A 18 10.64 3.34 8.64
CA LYS A 18 9.30 3.36 8.03
C LYS A 18 9.09 4.61 7.17
N ALA A 19 9.45 5.79 7.68
CA ALA A 19 9.33 7.05 6.94
C ALA A 19 10.21 7.07 5.68
N ILE A 20 11.43 6.52 5.74
CA ILE A 20 12.33 6.38 4.59
C ILE A 20 11.70 5.44 3.57
N ASN A 21 11.32 4.23 3.97
CA ASN A 21 10.75 3.22 3.07
C ASN A 21 9.50 3.73 2.35
N PHE A 22 8.53 4.26 3.10
CA PHE A 22 7.31 4.82 2.52
C PHE A 22 7.58 6.11 1.73
N GLY A 23 8.51 6.94 2.20
CA GLY A 23 8.90 8.16 1.51
C GLY A 23 9.42 7.88 0.10
N ILE A 24 10.28 6.88 -0.05
CA ILE A 24 10.83 6.46 -1.34
C ILE A 24 9.72 5.90 -2.23
N MET A 25 8.91 4.99 -1.70
CA MET A 25 7.78 4.41 -2.44
C MET A 25 6.78 5.48 -2.95
N TYR A 26 6.63 6.58 -2.21
CA TYR A 26 5.75 7.70 -2.58
C TYR A 26 6.47 8.80 -3.40
N GLY A 27 7.73 8.58 -3.77
CA GLY A 27 8.51 9.53 -4.56
C GLY A 27 8.88 10.80 -3.84
N LYS A 28 9.07 10.75 -2.51
CA LYS A 28 9.61 11.88 -1.75
C LYS A 28 11.09 12.09 -2.10
N GLY A 29 11.45 13.33 -2.41
CA GLY A 29 12.85 13.72 -2.56
C GLY A 29 13.55 13.92 -1.21
N ALA A 30 14.89 14.03 -1.23
CA ALA A 30 15.75 14.15 -0.06
C ALA A 30 15.34 15.30 0.88
N TYR A 31 14.92 16.44 0.35
CA TYR A 31 14.48 17.59 1.14
C TYR A 31 13.24 17.28 1.99
N SER A 32 12.23 16.64 1.41
CA SER A 32 11.02 16.27 2.15
C SER A 32 11.30 15.18 3.17
N LEU A 33 12.12 14.20 2.79
CA LEU A 33 12.52 13.09 3.65
C LEU A 33 13.33 13.60 4.86
N SER A 34 14.26 14.54 4.66
CA SER A 34 15.08 15.11 5.75
C SER A 34 14.23 15.75 6.85
N LYS A 35 13.14 16.41 6.48
CA LYS A 35 12.20 17.00 7.45
C LYS A 35 11.41 15.94 8.23
N ASP A 36 11.00 14.87 7.57
CA ASP A 36 10.22 13.80 8.20
C ASP A 36 11.02 13.04 9.27
N ILE A 37 12.32 12.83 9.02
CA ILE A 37 13.18 12.03 9.91
C ILE A 37 14.12 12.87 10.77
N GLY A 38 14.13 14.20 10.60
CA GLY A 38 14.92 15.13 11.42
C GLY A 38 16.43 15.05 11.20
N VAL A 39 16.85 14.86 9.93
CA VAL A 39 18.28 14.81 9.54
C VAL A 39 18.60 15.90 8.50
N SER A 40 19.87 16.08 8.19
CA SER A 40 20.28 16.97 7.10
C SER A 40 19.82 16.44 5.73
N VAL A 41 19.67 17.33 4.75
CA VAL A 41 19.28 16.95 3.37
C VAL A 41 20.31 16.00 2.77
N LYS A 42 21.60 16.21 3.07
CA LYS A 42 22.69 15.35 2.59
C LYS A 42 22.60 13.92 3.16
N GLU A 43 22.27 13.77 4.44
CA GLU A 43 22.05 12.45 5.04
C GLU A 43 20.82 11.76 4.44
N ALA A 44 19.71 12.50 4.25
CA ALA A 44 18.52 11.97 3.60
C ALA A 44 18.80 11.52 2.17
N GLU A 45 19.62 12.24 1.42
CA GLU A 45 20.07 11.86 0.09
C GLU A 45 20.89 10.57 0.11
N THR A 46 21.82 10.44 1.07
CA THR A 46 22.61 9.22 1.26
C THR A 46 21.71 8.02 1.55
N PHE A 47 20.69 8.18 2.43
CA PHE A 47 19.73 7.12 2.70
C PHE A 47 18.96 6.71 1.43
N LEU A 48 18.53 7.68 0.63
CA LEU A 48 17.82 7.47 -0.62
C LEU A 48 18.67 6.67 -1.61
N GLN A 49 19.91 7.11 -1.84
CA GLN A 49 20.86 6.44 -2.73
C GLN A 49 21.19 5.02 -2.26
N THR A 50 21.44 4.83 -0.95
CA THR A 50 21.73 3.53 -0.36
C THR A 50 20.55 2.57 -0.54
N TYR A 51 19.32 3.07 -0.33
CA TYR A 51 18.10 2.28 -0.50
C TYR A 51 17.93 1.82 -1.96
N LEU A 52 18.05 2.74 -2.91
CA LEU A 52 17.90 2.42 -4.34
C LEU A 52 19.03 1.51 -4.85
N ALA A 53 20.25 1.67 -4.34
CA ALA A 53 21.36 0.75 -4.64
C ALA A 53 21.11 -0.66 -4.08
N THR A 54 20.48 -0.76 -2.91
CA THR A 54 20.12 -2.06 -2.29
C THR A 54 18.96 -2.75 -3.03
N PHE A 55 18.02 -1.96 -3.57
CA PHE A 55 16.82 -2.45 -4.26
C PHE A 55 16.68 -1.84 -5.67
N PRO A 56 17.59 -2.16 -6.62
CA PRO A 56 17.63 -1.49 -7.91
C PRO A 56 16.38 -1.70 -8.77
N ASN A 57 15.66 -2.81 -8.57
CA ASN A 57 14.43 -3.09 -9.30
C ASN A 57 13.25 -2.17 -8.89
N ILE A 58 13.30 -1.54 -7.73
CA ILE A 58 12.25 -0.63 -7.27
C ILE A 58 12.22 0.62 -8.12
N ASP A 59 13.40 1.23 -8.35
CA ASP A 59 13.53 2.45 -9.16
C ASP A 59 13.08 2.20 -10.61
N GLY A 60 13.62 1.15 -11.21
CA GLY A 60 13.23 0.75 -12.57
C GLY A 60 11.73 0.47 -12.72
N TYR A 61 11.10 -0.17 -11.72
CA TYR A 61 9.65 -0.39 -11.71
C TYR A 61 8.87 0.92 -11.64
N MET A 62 9.30 1.86 -10.80
CA MET A 62 8.63 3.15 -10.63
C MET A 62 8.72 4.01 -11.89
N GLU A 63 9.91 4.11 -12.49
CA GLU A 63 10.12 4.85 -13.73
C GLU A 63 9.33 4.25 -14.90
N LYS A 64 9.34 2.92 -15.02
CA LYS A 64 8.54 2.23 -16.03
C LYS A 64 7.04 2.48 -15.83
N THR A 65 6.53 2.41 -14.59
CA THR A 65 5.12 2.66 -14.28
C THR A 65 4.69 4.07 -14.70
N ILE A 66 5.52 5.08 -14.45
CA ILE A 66 5.25 6.47 -14.88
C ILE A 66 5.27 6.60 -16.40
N ALA A 67 6.26 6.02 -17.05
CA ALA A 67 6.42 6.07 -18.52
C ALA A 67 5.22 5.42 -19.22
N ASP A 68 4.84 4.22 -18.78
CA ASP A 68 3.68 3.49 -19.29
C ASP A 68 2.39 4.31 -19.07
N ALA A 69 2.24 4.90 -17.88
CA ALA A 69 1.07 5.70 -17.54
C ALA A 69 0.95 7.00 -18.37
N ARG A 70 2.07 7.63 -18.69
CA ARG A 70 2.08 8.80 -19.61
C ARG A 70 1.63 8.42 -21.02
N GLN A 71 2.01 7.25 -21.48
CA GLN A 71 1.67 6.75 -22.81
C GLN A 71 0.18 6.33 -22.89
N CYS A 72 -0.31 5.54 -21.93
CA CYS A 72 -1.67 5.00 -21.97
C CYS A 72 -2.72 5.87 -21.29
N GLY A 73 -2.30 6.88 -20.49
CA GLY A 73 -3.20 7.81 -19.79
C GLY A 73 -3.74 7.30 -18.45
N TYR A 74 -3.34 6.11 -17.99
CA TYR A 74 -3.81 5.52 -16.74
C TYR A 74 -2.78 4.58 -16.10
N VAL A 75 -2.98 4.26 -14.83
CA VAL A 75 -2.35 3.12 -14.15
C VAL A 75 -3.41 2.10 -13.74
N SER A 76 -3.00 0.85 -13.53
CA SER A 76 -3.89 -0.21 -13.07
C SER A 76 -3.37 -0.91 -11.81
N THR A 77 -4.31 -1.46 -11.04
CA THR A 77 -4.01 -2.42 -9.98
C THR A 77 -3.66 -3.78 -10.56
N LEU A 78 -3.18 -4.72 -9.74
CA LEU A 78 -2.97 -6.11 -10.16
C LEU A 78 -4.27 -6.80 -10.60
N PHE A 79 -5.43 -6.33 -10.13
CA PHE A 79 -6.75 -6.82 -10.54
C PHE A 79 -7.33 -6.08 -11.76
N GLY A 80 -6.55 -5.23 -12.42
CA GLY A 80 -6.95 -4.54 -13.65
C GLY A 80 -7.84 -3.31 -13.45
N ARG A 81 -8.08 -2.87 -12.20
CA ARG A 81 -8.82 -1.64 -11.96
C ARG A 81 -7.98 -0.43 -12.35
N ARG A 82 -8.51 0.40 -13.24
CA ARG A 82 -7.80 1.53 -13.86
C ARG A 82 -8.07 2.83 -13.11
N ARG A 83 -7.02 3.68 -13.04
CA ARG A 83 -7.10 5.07 -12.61
C ARG A 83 -6.53 5.95 -13.70
N ALA A 84 -7.37 6.79 -14.31
CA ALA A 84 -6.93 7.82 -15.25
C ALA A 84 -6.04 8.85 -14.55
N LEU A 85 -4.98 9.30 -15.22
CA LEU A 85 -3.99 10.24 -14.71
C LEU A 85 -3.68 11.34 -15.75
N PRO A 86 -4.64 12.19 -16.08
CA PRO A 86 -4.43 13.32 -17.00
C PRO A 86 -3.35 14.29 -16.50
N GLU A 87 -3.11 14.33 -15.18
CA GLU A 87 -2.13 15.16 -14.52
C GLU A 87 -0.70 14.91 -15.03
N LEU A 88 -0.38 13.68 -15.46
CA LEU A 88 0.95 13.30 -15.95
C LEU A 88 1.40 14.10 -17.19
N ASN A 89 0.45 14.60 -17.98
CA ASN A 89 0.70 15.37 -19.19
C ASN A 89 0.49 16.88 -19.00
N SER A 90 0.34 17.32 -17.74
CA SER A 90 0.18 18.74 -17.42
C SER A 90 1.48 19.54 -17.66
N ASN A 91 1.34 20.74 -18.20
CA ASN A 91 2.45 21.70 -18.31
C ASN A 91 2.87 22.27 -16.94
N ASN A 92 1.98 22.22 -15.94
CA ASN A 92 2.28 22.66 -14.58
C ASN A 92 3.09 21.59 -13.85
N HIS A 93 4.30 21.95 -13.42
CA HIS A 93 5.21 21.02 -12.71
C HIS A 93 4.59 20.40 -11.45
N ASN A 94 3.86 21.18 -10.64
CA ASN A 94 3.26 20.68 -9.40
C ASN A 94 2.14 19.67 -9.66
N ILE A 95 1.33 19.91 -10.69
CA ILE A 95 0.26 18.99 -11.11
C ILE A 95 0.90 17.71 -11.66
N ARG A 96 1.92 17.82 -12.51
CA ARG A 96 2.63 16.67 -13.05
C ARG A 96 3.30 15.84 -11.94
N ALA A 97 4.00 16.46 -11.00
CA ALA A 97 4.60 15.78 -9.86
C ALA A 97 3.55 15.07 -8.97
N SER A 98 2.36 15.65 -8.85
CA SER A 98 1.23 14.97 -8.17
C SER A 98 0.76 13.74 -8.94
N GLY A 99 0.65 13.84 -10.28
CA GLY A 99 0.34 12.70 -11.15
C GLY A 99 1.35 11.56 -11.03
N GLU A 100 2.64 11.88 -10.99
CA GLU A 100 3.71 10.88 -10.81
C GLU A 100 3.61 10.17 -9.45
N ARG A 101 3.31 10.90 -8.36
CA ARG A 101 3.05 10.26 -7.05
C ARG A 101 1.84 9.33 -7.09
N MET A 102 0.76 9.77 -7.74
CA MET A 102 -0.43 8.92 -7.91
C MET A 102 -0.13 7.68 -8.76
N ALA A 103 0.69 7.82 -9.81
CA ALA A 103 1.10 6.70 -10.65
C ALA A 103 1.87 5.64 -9.86
N ARG A 104 2.82 6.05 -9.02
CA ARG A 104 3.60 5.13 -8.15
C ARG A 104 2.74 4.43 -7.12
N ASN A 105 1.80 5.15 -6.50
CA ASN A 105 0.99 4.64 -5.39
C ASN A 105 -0.16 3.73 -5.83
N THR A 106 -0.80 4.02 -6.94
CA THR A 106 -2.04 3.35 -7.33
C THR A 106 -1.89 1.84 -7.52
N PRO A 107 -0.83 1.30 -8.17
CA PRO A 107 -0.67 -0.14 -8.30
C PRO A 107 -0.60 -0.86 -6.95
N ILE A 108 0.03 -0.26 -5.96
CA ILE A 108 0.24 -0.85 -4.63
C ILE A 108 -0.99 -0.63 -3.74
N GLN A 109 -1.34 0.62 -3.46
CA GLN A 109 -2.47 0.93 -2.58
C GLN A 109 -3.82 0.54 -3.19
N GLY A 110 -3.96 0.70 -4.50
CA GLY A 110 -5.15 0.25 -5.21
C GLY A 110 -5.34 -1.26 -5.16
N THR A 111 -4.25 -2.02 -5.29
CA THR A 111 -4.30 -3.49 -5.15
C THR A 111 -4.66 -3.89 -3.71
N ALA A 112 -4.11 -3.23 -2.70
CA ALA A 112 -4.50 -3.46 -1.30
C ALA A 112 -6.00 -3.21 -1.09
N ALA A 113 -6.54 -2.12 -1.67
CA ALA A 113 -7.97 -1.84 -1.63
C ALA A 113 -8.82 -2.87 -2.40
N ASP A 114 -8.30 -3.48 -3.45
CA ASP A 114 -8.99 -4.55 -4.16
C ASP A 114 -9.02 -5.84 -3.32
N VAL A 115 -7.91 -6.18 -2.64
CA VAL A 115 -7.84 -7.33 -1.74
C VAL A 115 -8.88 -7.24 -0.63
N ILE A 116 -9.00 -6.10 0.06
CA ILE A 116 -9.98 -5.95 1.14
C ILE A 116 -11.42 -6.01 0.60
N LYS A 117 -11.70 -5.47 -0.58
CA LYS A 117 -13.03 -5.58 -1.20
C LYS A 117 -13.38 -7.01 -1.58
N LEU A 118 -12.44 -7.78 -2.08
CA LEU A 118 -12.64 -9.20 -2.33
C LEU A 118 -12.91 -9.97 -1.04
N ALA A 119 -12.17 -9.68 0.02
CA ALA A 119 -12.40 -10.24 1.35
C ALA A 119 -13.81 -9.91 1.85
N MET A 120 -14.24 -8.66 1.74
CA MET A 120 -15.60 -8.23 2.12
C MET A 120 -16.68 -9.07 1.44
N VAL A 121 -16.57 -9.23 0.11
CA VAL A 121 -17.56 -9.99 -0.68
C VAL A 121 -17.57 -11.46 -0.25
N ARG A 122 -16.40 -12.06 0.00
CA ARG A 122 -16.29 -13.46 0.42
C ARG A 122 -16.85 -13.68 1.82
N VAL A 123 -16.46 -12.83 2.78
CA VAL A 123 -17.00 -12.87 4.15
C VAL A 123 -18.51 -12.75 4.13
N TRP A 124 -19.04 -11.73 3.46
CA TRP A 124 -20.49 -11.52 3.33
C TRP A 124 -21.19 -12.74 2.75
N LYS A 125 -20.67 -13.26 1.62
CA LYS A 125 -21.26 -14.43 0.96
C LYS A 125 -21.27 -15.65 1.88
N ARG A 126 -20.17 -15.92 2.56
CA ARG A 126 -20.07 -17.08 3.44
C ARG A 126 -20.99 -16.98 4.65
N LEU A 127 -21.14 -15.80 5.26
CA LEU A 127 -22.13 -15.57 6.32
C LEU A 127 -23.56 -15.88 5.84
N GLN A 128 -23.89 -15.50 4.57
CA GLN A 128 -25.19 -15.81 3.99
C GLN A 128 -25.37 -17.30 3.68
N ASP A 129 -24.38 -17.93 3.06
CA ASP A 129 -24.42 -19.36 2.68
C ASP A 129 -24.57 -20.26 3.93
N GLU A 130 -23.95 -19.87 5.05
CA GLU A 130 -24.04 -20.57 6.33
C GLU A 130 -25.26 -20.13 7.17
N LYS A 131 -26.14 -19.25 6.63
CA LYS A 131 -27.38 -18.76 7.24
C LYS A 131 -27.18 -18.19 8.64
N MET A 132 -26.07 -17.47 8.84
CA MET A 132 -25.76 -16.82 10.10
C MET A 132 -26.55 -15.51 10.28
N GLU A 133 -26.86 -15.17 11.52
CA GLU A 133 -27.43 -13.88 11.89
C GLU A 133 -26.35 -12.78 11.90
N SER A 134 -25.08 -13.18 11.96
CA SER A 134 -23.90 -12.29 11.91
C SER A 134 -23.87 -11.48 10.63
N ARG A 135 -23.47 -10.20 10.74
CA ARG A 135 -23.46 -9.24 9.63
C ARG A 135 -22.16 -8.48 9.53
N LEU A 136 -21.64 -8.36 8.31
CA LEU A 136 -20.55 -7.42 8.01
C LEU A 136 -21.12 -6.00 8.03
N ILE A 137 -20.70 -5.17 8.99
CA ILE A 137 -21.30 -3.84 9.22
C ILE A 137 -20.39 -2.69 8.79
N LEU A 138 -19.05 -2.86 8.85
CA LEU A 138 -18.14 -1.74 8.64
C LEU A 138 -16.77 -2.23 8.15
N THR A 139 -16.09 -1.39 7.38
CA THR A 139 -14.67 -1.50 7.08
C THR A 139 -13.95 -0.24 7.55
N VAL A 140 -12.80 -0.42 8.22
CA VAL A 140 -11.93 0.67 8.67
C VAL A 140 -10.52 0.37 8.17
N HIS A 141 -10.04 1.11 7.17
CA HIS A 141 -8.77 0.89 6.49
C HIS A 141 -8.64 -0.54 5.92
N ASP A 142 -7.93 -1.41 6.60
CA ASP A 142 -7.64 -2.80 6.26
C ASP A 142 -8.34 -3.80 7.20
N GLU A 143 -9.24 -3.32 8.06
CA GLU A 143 -10.01 -4.12 9.01
C GLU A 143 -11.46 -4.28 8.57
N LEU A 144 -12.04 -5.45 8.83
CA LEU A 144 -13.47 -5.74 8.67
C LEU A 144 -14.11 -5.94 10.04
N ILE A 145 -15.27 -5.31 10.26
CA ILE A 145 -16.02 -5.42 11.49
C ILE A 145 -17.33 -6.19 11.21
N VAL A 146 -17.51 -7.27 11.94
CA VAL A 146 -18.71 -8.10 11.90
C VAL A 146 -19.42 -8.00 13.25
N GLU A 147 -20.70 -7.69 13.21
CA GLU A 147 -21.61 -7.84 14.34
C GLU A 147 -22.12 -9.28 14.38
N ALA A 148 -22.01 -9.95 15.51
CA ALA A 148 -22.40 -11.35 15.68
C ALA A 148 -23.08 -11.57 17.01
N PRO A 149 -24.15 -12.41 17.07
CA PRO A 149 -24.63 -12.96 18.33
C PRO A 149 -23.51 -13.72 19.04
N GLU A 150 -23.52 -13.73 20.36
CA GLU A 150 -22.49 -14.39 21.17
C GLU A 150 -22.29 -15.86 20.77
N ALA A 151 -23.37 -16.57 20.47
CA ALA A 151 -23.35 -17.97 20.05
C ALA A 151 -22.64 -18.19 18.68
N GLU A 152 -22.54 -17.17 17.85
CA GLU A 152 -21.89 -17.22 16.53
C GLU A 152 -20.51 -16.58 16.51
N ALA A 153 -20.05 -15.94 17.59
CA ALA A 153 -18.87 -15.10 17.61
C ALA A 153 -17.58 -15.84 17.17
N GLU A 154 -17.37 -17.06 17.68
CA GLU A 154 -16.19 -17.87 17.32
C GLU A 154 -16.20 -18.26 15.84
N LYS A 155 -17.37 -18.66 15.32
CA LYS A 155 -17.53 -19.04 13.92
C LYS A 155 -17.38 -17.84 12.99
N ALA A 156 -17.94 -16.69 13.34
CA ALA A 156 -17.76 -15.45 12.58
C ALA A 156 -16.28 -15.02 12.55
N ALA A 157 -15.57 -15.12 13.67
CA ALA A 157 -14.12 -14.85 13.74
C ALA A 157 -13.29 -15.82 12.90
N GLN A 158 -13.70 -17.09 12.83
CA GLN A 158 -13.04 -18.08 11.96
C GLN A 158 -13.25 -17.71 10.48
N ILE A 159 -14.48 -17.41 10.07
CA ILE A 159 -14.81 -16.99 8.70
C ILE A 159 -13.99 -15.75 8.31
N LEU A 160 -13.94 -14.73 9.16
CA LEU A 160 -13.11 -13.55 8.92
C LEU A 160 -11.65 -13.91 8.65
N ARG A 161 -11.03 -14.73 9.51
CA ARG A 161 -9.62 -15.13 9.37
C ARG A 161 -9.38 -15.88 8.07
N GLU A 162 -10.23 -16.84 7.74
CA GLU A 162 -10.08 -17.68 6.55
C GLU A 162 -10.24 -16.86 5.27
N GLU A 163 -11.31 -16.08 5.15
CA GLU A 163 -11.58 -15.33 3.93
C GLU A 163 -10.63 -14.15 3.70
N MET A 164 -10.17 -13.51 4.76
CA MET A 164 -9.14 -12.48 4.64
C MET A 164 -7.78 -13.06 4.25
N ALA A 165 -7.39 -14.22 4.80
CA ALA A 165 -6.15 -14.90 4.44
C ALA A 165 -6.15 -15.37 2.98
N VAL A 166 -7.24 -15.97 2.51
CA VAL A 166 -7.38 -16.46 1.10
C VAL A 166 -7.36 -15.29 0.12
N SER A 167 -7.93 -14.15 0.48
CA SER A 167 -7.92 -12.96 -0.40
C SER A 167 -6.50 -12.46 -0.68
N TYR A 168 -5.56 -12.66 0.24
CA TYR A 168 -4.14 -12.33 0.08
C TYR A 168 -3.37 -13.39 -0.72
N THR A 169 -3.71 -14.68 -0.59
CA THR A 169 -2.96 -15.77 -1.26
C THR A 169 -3.17 -15.83 -2.76
N HIS A 170 -4.30 -15.33 -3.27
CA HIS A 170 -4.53 -15.20 -4.73
C HIS A 170 -3.58 -14.22 -5.45
N LEU A 171 -2.81 -13.42 -4.72
CA LEU A 171 -1.76 -12.57 -5.30
C LEU A 171 -0.46 -13.33 -5.58
N ARG A 172 -0.35 -14.60 -5.16
CA ARG A 172 0.86 -15.43 -5.31
C ARG A 172 0.73 -16.56 -6.36
N ALA A 173 -0.41 -16.66 -7.01
CA ALA A 173 -0.66 -17.68 -8.05
C ALA A 173 -0.26 -17.19 -9.46
#